data_536347429c8e8fbab9fec7e3bc7189f4
#
_entry.id   536347429c8e8fbab9fec7e3bc7189f4
#
_cell.length_a   1.000
_cell.length_b   1.000
_cell.length_c   1.000
_cell.angle_alpha   90.00
_cell.angle_beta   90.00
_cell.angle_gamma   90.00
#
_symmetry.space_group_name_H-M   'P 1'
#
loop_
_entity.id
_entity.type
_entity.pdbx_description
1 polymer ?
#
loop_
_entity_poly.entity_id
_entity_poly.type
_entity_poly.pdbx_seq_one_letter_code
_entity_poly.pdbx_strand_id
1 'polypeptide(L)'
;MENASKSFQNKVLFRNASFYMQEGEKVALIGKNGGGKSTLLRVIAGEEELDRGTVVKKRNLKIAYLPQETKFPEEESVLQALIKHFSIQNTVEEKEAFGKKIMQELGLLEYDAPCKTLSGGQKKQLALLAVLYVEPDLLLLDEPTNHIDEEVSEWLEGKLSQFKGSILLVSHDRYFLDTVCNRIVELERESFISYDCKYDAYLEEKANRLSAEVAKERARQNLLRKELAWVRRGAKARSTKQKARLDRYEKLSEMHGPTEEEELNLSSIYTRLGKSTIFLKDISKGYEEKCLFSHFSYNFLRNDRIGIIGKNGVGKSTLMKVILGEISPDSGTVEIGQTVRIAYFRQENEELNDEERVIDSIKDIADYLPTTEGLISAAQMAERFLFTPEMQFAPIGKLSGGEKRRLYLLRILMSAPNVLFLDEPTNDLDIASLMVLEDFLDHFSGIVLMISHDRYFLDRTVNRLFAFQEEGRIRQFEGGYTDYQVALLSESLPKEGRDGKESSESTKGNKNGKNGEEADKQARAESAGKSRRNERALKMSYREQKDYETIEEEIGKLEEKIEELDKLSIENARDFIRLQELQKEKEEAEGLLSEKWERWEYLSDLAERIEKGEKA
;
A
#
# COMPACT_ATOMS: atom_id res chain seq x y z
N MET A 1 21.59 9.52 -15.32
CA MET A 1 21.75 8.29 -16.11
C MET A 1 20.96 8.41 -17.39
N GLU A 2 21.53 7.95 -18.49
CA GLU A 2 20.92 8.04 -19.82
C GLU A 2 20.89 6.67 -20.48
N ASN A 3 19.71 6.29 -20.98
CA ASN A 3 19.45 5.03 -21.68
C ASN A 3 20.01 3.79 -20.95
N ALA A 4 19.87 3.79 -19.63
CA ALA A 4 20.42 2.76 -18.76
C ALA A 4 19.62 1.46 -18.86
N SER A 5 20.34 0.35 -18.93
CA SER A 5 19.76 -0.99 -18.85
C SER A 5 20.59 -1.84 -17.90
N LYS A 6 19.89 -2.59 -17.07
CA LYS A 6 20.50 -3.53 -16.12
C LYS A 6 19.63 -4.76 -15.99
N SER A 7 20.28 -5.91 -16.02
CA SER A 7 19.68 -7.21 -15.76
C SER A 7 20.44 -7.94 -14.65
N PHE A 8 19.75 -8.80 -13.92
CA PHE A 8 20.38 -9.64 -12.92
C PHE A 8 19.92 -11.09 -13.14
N GLN A 9 20.87 -11.99 -13.38
CA GLN A 9 20.61 -13.37 -13.82
C GLN A 9 19.74 -13.37 -15.10
N ASN A 10 18.48 -13.74 -15.04
CA ASN A 10 17.55 -13.74 -16.18
C ASN A 10 16.43 -12.69 -16.05
N LYS A 11 16.49 -11.83 -15.02
CA LYS A 11 15.48 -10.79 -14.77
C LYS A 11 15.98 -9.43 -15.23
N VAL A 12 15.25 -8.78 -16.12
CA VAL A 12 15.50 -7.38 -16.47
C VAL A 12 14.99 -6.51 -15.35
N LEU A 13 15.84 -5.64 -14.80
CA LEU A 13 15.48 -4.71 -13.73
C LEU A 13 14.97 -3.39 -14.32
N PHE A 14 15.70 -2.83 -15.28
CA PHE A 14 15.27 -1.68 -16.06
C PHE A 14 15.92 -1.70 -17.44
N ARG A 15 15.21 -1.14 -18.43
CA ARG A 15 15.62 -1.18 -19.83
C ARG A 15 15.45 0.18 -20.48
N ASN A 16 16.54 0.70 -21.11
CA ASN A 16 16.56 1.97 -21.80
C ASN A 16 15.94 3.12 -20.99
N ALA A 17 16.11 3.07 -19.67
CA ALA A 17 15.52 3.99 -18.71
C ALA A 17 16.47 5.17 -18.43
N SER A 18 15.92 6.36 -18.31
CA SER A 18 16.68 7.58 -18.00
C SER A 18 16.23 8.16 -16.68
N PHE A 19 17.18 8.56 -15.85
CA PHE A 19 16.96 9.15 -14.54
C PHE A 19 17.90 10.32 -14.31
N TYR A 20 17.38 11.43 -13.80
CA TYR A 20 18.16 12.61 -13.47
C TYR A 20 17.74 13.22 -12.15
N MET A 21 18.70 13.85 -11.48
CA MET A 21 18.50 14.62 -10.24
C MET A 21 19.19 15.98 -10.37
N GLN A 22 18.58 16.98 -9.76
CA GLN A 22 19.14 18.32 -9.62
C GLN A 22 19.84 18.47 -8.26
N GLU A 23 20.64 19.50 -8.11
CA GLU A 23 21.32 19.82 -6.87
C GLU A 23 20.32 20.26 -5.79
N GLY A 24 20.39 19.65 -4.60
CA GLY A 24 19.48 19.92 -3.48
C GLY A 24 18.14 19.19 -3.56
N GLU A 25 17.87 18.39 -4.60
CA GLU A 25 16.66 17.58 -4.64
C GLU A 25 16.71 16.43 -3.63
N LYS A 26 15.55 16.15 -3.01
CA LYS A 26 15.32 14.99 -2.15
C LYS A 26 14.31 14.07 -2.82
N VAL A 27 14.82 13.01 -3.43
CA VAL A 27 14.05 12.11 -4.29
C VAL A 27 13.81 10.78 -3.57
N ALA A 28 12.55 10.37 -3.50
CA ALA A 28 12.17 9.01 -3.11
C ALA A 28 12.16 8.09 -4.32
N LEU A 29 12.82 6.95 -4.23
CA LEU A 29 12.76 5.87 -5.23
C LEU A 29 11.87 4.75 -4.70
N ILE A 30 10.72 4.56 -5.32
CA ILE A 30 9.75 3.54 -4.95
C ILE A 30 9.56 2.50 -6.07
N GLY A 31 8.96 1.37 -5.76
CA GLY A 31 8.69 0.29 -6.71
C GLY A 31 8.67 -1.07 -6.04
N LYS A 32 8.29 -2.10 -6.78
CA LYS A 32 8.17 -3.48 -6.27
C LYS A 32 9.49 -4.00 -5.67
N ASN A 33 9.38 -4.88 -4.68
CA ASN A 33 10.54 -5.58 -4.12
C ASN A 33 11.20 -6.46 -5.19
N GLY A 34 12.54 -6.49 -5.19
CA GLY A 34 13.30 -7.14 -6.25
C GLY A 34 13.20 -6.46 -7.62
N GLY A 35 12.67 -5.23 -7.71
CA GLY A 35 12.58 -4.45 -8.94
C GLY A 35 13.87 -3.75 -9.37
N GLY A 36 14.92 -3.75 -8.52
CA GLY A 36 16.21 -3.14 -8.87
C GLY A 36 16.51 -1.80 -8.20
N LYS A 37 15.74 -1.40 -7.16
CA LYS A 37 15.97 -0.14 -6.42
C LYS A 37 17.37 -0.06 -5.82
N SER A 38 17.77 -1.05 -5.02
CA SER A 38 19.11 -1.13 -4.42
C SER A 38 20.22 -1.26 -5.46
N THR A 39 19.95 -1.97 -6.57
CA THR A 39 20.89 -2.06 -7.69
C THR A 39 21.11 -0.69 -8.32
N LEU A 40 20.07 0.11 -8.49
CA LEU A 40 20.19 1.48 -8.99
C LEU A 40 21.06 2.33 -8.07
N LEU A 41 20.86 2.27 -6.75
CA LEU A 41 21.70 2.99 -5.78
C LEU A 41 23.17 2.57 -5.90
N ARG A 42 23.46 1.27 -5.99
CA ARG A 42 24.84 0.75 -6.16
C ARG A 42 25.46 1.18 -7.47
N VAL A 43 24.70 1.23 -8.57
CA VAL A 43 25.18 1.76 -9.85
C VAL A 43 25.53 3.25 -9.74
N ILE A 44 24.70 4.05 -9.07
CA ILE A 44 24.98 5.47 -8.85
C ILE A 44 26.17 5.65 -7.89
N ALA A 45 26.30 4.82 -6.86
CA ALA A 45 27.46 4.81 -5.97
C ALA A 45 28.76 4.48 -6.75
N GLY A 46 28.66 3.65 -7.78
CA GLY A 46 29.82 3.17 -8.57
C GLY A 46 30.33 1.80 -8.09
N GLU A 47 29.53 1.10 -7.30
CA GLU A 47 29.80 -0.27 -6.81
C GLU A 47 29.36 -1.33 -7.82
N GLU A 48 28.49 -0.97 -8.77
CA GLU A 48 27.98 -1.86 -9.80
C GLU A 48 27.93 -1.16 -11.17
N GLU A 49 28.19 -1.91 -12.24
CA GLU A 49 28.20 -1.37 -13.60
C GLU A 49 26.86 -1.60 -14.31
N LEU A 50 26.52 -0.71 -15.23
CA LEU A 50 25.37 -0.88 -16.15
C LEU A 50 25.70 -1.91 -17.24
N ASP A 51 24.69 -2.65 -17.71
CA ASP A 51 24.83 -3.50 -18.90
C ASP A 51 24.87 -2.62 -20.17
N ARG A 52 24.10 -1.52 -20.19
CA ARG A 52 24.08 -0.50 -21.27
C ARG A 52 23.75 0.87 -20.69
N GLY A 53 24.13 1.91 -21.43
CA GLY A 53 23.89 3.30 -21.04
C GLY A 53 25.05 3.90 -20.27
N THR A 54 24.88 5.11 -19.76
CA THR A 54 25.93 5.85 -19.08
C THR A 54 25.44 6.55 -17.82
N VAL A 55 26.30 6.60 -16.81
CA VAL A 55 26.08 7.41 -15.60
C VAL A 55 26.92 8.68 -15.71
N VAL A 56 26.26 9.81 -15.92
CA VAL A 56 26.92 11.12 -15.98
C VAL A 56 26.85 11.75 -14.59
N LYS A 57 28.00 12.08 -14.00
CA LYS A 57 28.13 12.71 -12.67
C LYS A 57 28.83 14.06 -12.80
N LYS A 58 28.43 15.01 -11.94
CA LYS A 58 29.16 16.29 -11.77
C LYS A 58 30.63 16.00 -11.39
N ARG A 59 31.54 16.79 -11.89
CA ARG A 59 32.98 16.63 -11.57
C ARG A 59 33.22 16.84 -10.08
N ASN A 60 33.98 15.93 -9.45
CA ASN A 60 34.28 15.91 -8.00
C ASN A 60 33.04 15.77 -7.08
N LEU A 61 31.93 15.17 -7.58
CA LEU A 61 30.75 14.90 -6.78
C LEU A 61 31.10 13.92 -5.65
N LYS A 62 30.91 14.35 -4.40
CA LYS A 62 31.07 13.49 -3.23
C LYS A 62 29.77 12.70 -3.02
N ILE A 63 29.84 11.39 -3.20
CA ILE A 63 28.70 10.49 -3.00
C ILE A 63 28.95 9.68 -1.74
N ALA A 64 27.94 9.58 -0.88
CA ALA A 64 27.96 8.66 0.24
C ALA A 64 26.76 7.71 0.14
N TYR A 65 26.97 6.42 0.40
CA TYR A 65 25.98 5.37 0.29
C TYR A 65 25.81 4.61 1.60
N LEU A 66 24.57 4.53 2.08
CA LEU A 66 24.18 3.70 3.21
C LEU A 66 23.41 2.50 2.67
N PRO A 67 23.96 1.29 2.70
CA PRO A 67 23.27 0.08 2.27
C PRO A 67 22.19 -0.36 3.28
N GLN A 68 21.27 -1.19 2.84
CA GLN A 68 20.18 -1.73 3.66
C GLN A 68 20.70 -2.45 4.91
N GLU A 69 21.71 -3.32 4.75
CA GLU A 69 22.39 -3.99 5.85
C GLU A 69 23.78 -3.38 6.07
N THR A 70 24.01 -2.87 7.26
CA THR A 70 25.33 -2.38 7.69
C THR A 70 26.04 -3.45 8.50
N LYS A 71 27.10 -4.03 7.93
CA LYS A 71 27.88 -5.07 8.60
C LYS A 71 29.04 -4.44 9.34
N PHE A 72 28.99 -4.48 10.65
CA PHE A 72 30.13 -4.19 11.53
C PHE A 72 30.78 -5.50 11.96
N PRO A 73 32.13 -5.62 11.88
CA PRO A 73 32.82 -6.79 12.40
C PRO A 73 32.58 -6.95 13.90
N GLU A 74 32.04 -8.08 14.32
CA GLU A 74 31.58 -8.29 15.70
C GLU A 74 32.65 -8.14 16.77
N GLU A 75 33.88 -8.55 16.45
CA GLU A 75 35.02 -8.55 17.38
C GLU A 75 35.80 -7.23 17.37
N GLU A 76 35.57 -6.34 16.42
CA GLU A 76 36.23 -5.03 16.38
C GLU A 76 35.59 -4.05 17.35
N SER A 77 36.37 -3.11 17.89
CA SER A 77 35.81 -2.02 18.67
C SER A 77 35.00 -1.08 17.77
N VAL A 78 33.94 -0.50 18.35
CA VAL A 78 33.03 0.42 17.64
C VAL A 78 33.83 1.55 16.96
N LEU A 79 34.78 2.13 17.66
CA LEU A 79 35.63 3.21 17.12
C LEU A 79 36.49 2.75 15.92
N GLN A 80 37.09 1.55 16.03
CA GLN A 80 37.91 1.00 14.94
C GLN A 80 37.06 0.66 13.72
N ALA A 81 35.88 0.09 13.93
CA ALA A 81 34.94 -0.22 12.85
C ALA A 81 34.48 1.05 12.13
N LEU A 82 34.18 2.13 12.85
CA LEU A 82 33.87 3.44 12.26
C LEU A 82 35.03 3.99 11.42
N ILE A 83 36.26 3.96 11.94
CA ILE A 83 37.43 4.48 11.25
C ILE A 83 37.74 3.70 9.96
N LYS A 84 37.53 2.39 9.95
CA LYS A 84 37.81 1.53 8.79
C LYS A 84 36.74 1.61 7.70
N HIS A 85 35.44 1.58 8.11
CA HIS A 85 34.34 1.52 7.16
C HIS A 85 34.06 2.85 6.45
N PHE A 86 34.38 3.96 7.10
CA PHE A 86 34.10 5.27 6.55
C PHE A 86 35.40 5.93 6.12
N SER A 87 35.76 5.77 4.82
CA SER A 87 36.96 6.34 4.19
C SER A 87 36.89 7.85 4.14
N ILE A 88 37.20 8.50 5.25
CA ILE A 88 37.50 9.92 5.26
C ILE A 88 38.97 10.05 4.85
N GLN A 89 39.28 10.92 3.87
CA GLN A 89 40.65 11.21 3.43
C GLN A 89 41.39 12.12 4.43
N ASN A 90 41.40 11.76 5.74
CA ASN A 90 41.92 12.56 6.83
C ASN A 90 43.00 11.77 7.59
N THR A 91 43.76 12.46 8.44
CA THR A 91 44.72 11.83 9.33
C THR A 91 44.08 10.87 10.30
N VAL A 92 44.84 9.92 10.88
CA VAL A 92 44.31 8.95 11.85
C VAL A 92 43.72 9.66 13.08
N GLU A 93 44.38 10.73 13.55
CA GLU A 93 43.92 11.53 14.70
C GLU A 93 42.59 12.23 14.44
N GLU A 94 42.37 12.76 13.22
CA GLU A 94 41.12 13.38 12.81
C GLU A 94 39.99 12.34 12.72
N LYS A 95 40.28 11.12 12.25
CA LYS A 95 39.32 10.01 12.19
C LYS A 95 38.91 9.55 13.58
N GLU A 96 39.83 9.46 14.54
CA GLU A 96 39.50 9.11 15.92
C GLU A 96 38.66 10.19 16.61
N ALA A 97 39.02 11.46 16.45
CA ALA A 97 38.26 12.57 17.02
C ALA A 97 36.83 12.58 16.46
N PHE A 98 36.69 12.29 15.18
CA PHE A 98 35.44 12.17 14.47
C PHE A 98 34.57 10.98 14.97
N GLY A 99 35.17 9.79 15.06
CA GLY A 99 34.46 8.62 15.59
C GLY A 99 33.97 8.83 17.04
N LYS A 100 34.81 9.42 17.88
CA LYS A 100 34.44 9.78 19.27
C LYS A 100 33.26 10.78 19.32
N LYS A 101 33.23 11.77 18.42
CA LYS A 101 32.14 12.74 18.33
C LYS A 101 30.82 12.08 17.95
N ILE A 102 30.83 11.18 16.96
CA ILE A 102 29.65 10.39 16.56
C ILE A 102 29.13 9.56 17.74
N MET A 103 30.04 8.85 18.42
CA MET A 103 29.67 8.01 19.55
C MET A 103 29.10 8.82 20.73
N GLN A 104 29.66 10.01 21.01
CA GLN A 104 29.13 10.94 22.02
C GLN A 104 27.72 11.41 21.69
N GLU A 105 27.44 11.73 20.43
CA GLU A 105 26.09 12.14 19.98
C GLU A 105 25.04 11.07 20.22
N LEU A 106 25.45 9.80 20.16
CA LEU A 106 24.57 8.65 20.46
C LEU A 106 24.60 8.19 21.93
N GLY A 107 25.32 8.92 22.79
CA GLY A 107 25.47 8.55 24.20
C GLY A 107 26.33 7.28 24.42
N LEU A 108 27.08 6.83 23.42
CA LEU A 108 27.97 5.67 23.51
C LEU A 108 29.34 6.12 24.04
N LEU A 109 29.56 5.97 25.32
CA LEU A 109 30.78 6.44 26.00
C LEU A 109 31.90 5.40 26.02
N GLU A 110 31.61 4.13 25.77
CA GLU A 110 32.57 3.03 25.74
C GLU A 110 33.15 2.85 24.32
N TYR A 111 34.21 3.60 24.00
CA TYR A 111 34.81 3.62 22.66
C TYR A 111 35.42 2.29 22.22
N ASP A 112 35.89 1.50 23.18
CA ASP A 112 36.54 0.21 22.94
C ASP A 112 35.57 -0.97 23.03
N ALA A 113 34.25 -0.73 23.27
CA ALA A 113 33.25 -1.78 23.29
C ALA A 113 33.20 -2.52 21.95
N PRO A 114 33.11 -3.86 21.95
CA PRO A 114 33.00 -4.62 20.69
C PRO A 114 31.65 -4.38 20.01
N CYS A 115 31.63 -4.36 18.68
CA CYS A 115 30.42 -4.07 17.88
C CYS A 115 29.26 -5.04 18.16
N LYS A 116 29.54 -6.25 18.70
CA LYS A 116 28.50 -7.20 19.10
C LYS A 116 27.61 -6.72 20.24
N THR A 117 28.06 -5.76 21.06
CA THR A 117 27.27 -5.20 22.16
C THR A 117 26.20 -4.21 21.71
N LEU A 118 26.32 -3.71 20.46
CA LEU A 118 25.39 -2.75 19.91
C LEU A 118 24.10 -3.42 19.41
N SER A 119 22.96 -2.78 19.69
CA SER A 119 21.70 -3.14 19.06
C SER A 119 21.73 -2.86 17.55
N GLY A 120 20.83 -3.50 16.80
CA GLY A 120 20.69 -3.24 15.36
C GLY A 120 20.40 -1.76 15.04
N GLY A 121 19.57 -1.10 15.84
CA GLY A 121 19.28 0.32 15.74
C GLY A 121 20.52 1.20 15.97
N GLN A 122 21.29 0.92 17.03
CA GLN A 122 22.53 1.64 17.30
C GLN A 122 23.57 1.49 16.19
N LYS A 123 23.72 0.28 15.62
CA LYS A 123 24.57 0.04 14.45
C LYS A 123 24.14 0.91 13.27
N LYS A 124 22.84 1.02 13.03
CA LYS A 124 22.28 1.81 11.93
C LYS A 124 22.46 3.31 12.15
N GLN A 125 22.24 3.81 13.38
CA GLN A 125 22.49 5.19 13.74
C GLN A 125 23.98 5.57 13.58
N LEU A 126 24.90 4.71 14.03
CA LEU A 126 26.32 4.90 13.84
C LEU A 126 26.70 5.01 12.35
N ALA A 127 26.21 4.09 11.54
CA ALA A 127 26.48 4.08 10.11
C ALA A 127 25.95 5.34 9.43
N LEU A 128 24.74 5.76 9.78
CA LEU A 128 24.11 6.95 9.23
C LEU A 128 24.88 8.22 9.60
N LEU A 129 25.23 8.41 10.88
CA LEU A 129 26.04 9.56 11.31
C LEU A 129 27.37 9.60 10.59
N ALA A 130 28.04 8.45 10.45
CA ALA A 130 29.31 8.39 9.74
C ALA A 130 29.18 8.83 8.28
N VAL A 131 28.08 8.46 7.60
CA VAL A 131 27.80 8.87 6.22
C VAL A 131 27.45 10.38 6.14
N LEU A 132 26.66 10.91 7.08
CA LEU A 132 26.29 12.32 7.13
C LEU A 132 27.47 13.24 7.44
N TYR A 133 28.37 12.81 8.32
CA TYR A 133 29.54 13.61 8.70
C TYR A 133 30.59 13.78 7.60
N VAL A 134 30.55 12.99 6.54
CA VAL A 134 31.42 13.18 5.35
C VAL A 134 30.98 14.42 4.56
N GLU A 135 29.84 15.03 4.91
CA GLU A 135 29.24 16.16 4.17
C GLU A 135 29.17 15.87 2.66
N PRO A 136 28.44 14.82 2.24
CA PRO A 136 28.34 14.47 0.84
C PRO A 136 27.48 15.47 0.07
N ASP A 137 27.77 15.64 -1.23
CA ASP A 137 26.91 16.39 -2.15
C ASP A 137 25.65 15.58 -2.50
N LEU A 138 25.79 14.23 -2.57
CA LEU A 138 24.72 13.27 -2.83
C LEU A 138 24.74 12.15 -1.80
N LEU A 139 23.65 12.01 -1.09
CA LEU A 139 23.41 10.96 -0.11
C LEU A 139 22.49 9.90 -0.70
N LEU A 140 22.94 8.65 -0.74
CA LEU A 140 22.17 7.49 -1.19
C LEU A 140 21.79 6.65 0.03
N LEU A 141 20.50 6.44 0.27
CA LEU A 141 19.99 5.71 1.43
C LEU A 141 19.11 4.55 0.96
N ASP A 142 19.46 3.33 1.39
CA ASP A 142 18.72 2.12 1.07
C ASP A 142 18.03 1.59 2.33
N GLU A 143 16.70 1.76 2.42
CA GLU A 143 15.84 1.36 3.54
C GLU A 143 16.38 1.80 4.92
N PRO A 144 16.62 3.10 5.14
CA PRO A 144 17.22 3.57 6.38
C PRO A 144 16.30 3.41 7.60
N THR A 145 14.99 3.34 7.41
CA THR A 145 13.98 3.22 8.46
C THR A 145 13.68 1.78 8.88
N ASN A 146 14.15 0.75 8.15
CA ASN A 146 13.91 -0.63 8.51
C ASN A 146 14.55 -1.02 9.84
N HIS A 147 13.78 -1.68 10.70
CA HIS A 147 14.21 -2.21 12.02
C HIS A 147 14.66 -1.15 13.03
N ILE A 148 14.37 0.13 12.81
CA ILE A 148 14.59 1.19 13.80
C ILE A 148 13.28 1.50 14.52
N ASP A 149 13.39 1.98 15.76
CA ASP A 149 12.23 2.43 16.51
C ASP A 149 11.88 3.89 16.14
N GLU A 150 10.76 4.31 16.68
CA GLU A 150 10.16 5.61 16.39
C GLU A 150 11.08 6.79 16.75
N GLU A 151 11.75 6.73 17.91
CA GLU A 151 12.63 7.79 18.39
C GLU A 151 13.82 8.00 17.42
N VAL A 152 14.35 6.89 16.89
CA VAL A 152 15.43 6.91 15.91
C VAL A 152 14.94 7.41 14.56
N SER A 153 13.72 7.04 14.15
CA SER A 153 13.11 7.54 12.90
C SER A 153 12.89 9.05 12.93
N GLU A 154 12.34 9.58 14.01
CA GLU A 154 12.15 11.04 14.18
C GLU A 154 13.48 11.81 14.19
N TRP A 155 14.47 11.27 14.90
CA TRP A 155 15.81 11.83 14.88
C TRP A 155 16.39 11.86 13.46
N LEU A 156 16.21 10.79 12.69
CA LEU A 156 16.66 10.69 11.30
C LEU A 156 15.95 11.71 10.40
N GLU A 157 14.62 11.82 10.51
CA GLU A 157 13.81 12.82 9.80
C GLU A 157 14.34 14.23 10.05
N GLY A 158 14.62 14.57 11.31
CA GLY A 158 15.18 15.87 11.67
C GLY A 158 16.54 16.14 11.03
N LYS A 159 17.43 15.14 10.99
CA LYS A 159 18.75 15.27 10.35
C LYS A 159 18.66 15.41 8.84
N LEU A 160 17.84 14.58 8.18
CA LEU A 160 17.70 14.60 6.72
C LEU A 160 16.92 15.82 6.22
N SER A 161 15.96 16.33 7.00
CA SER A 161 15.25 17.57 6.65
C SER A 161 16.18 18.78 6.62
N GLN A 162 17.19 18.82 7.50
CA GLN A 162 18.18 19.90 7.57
C GLN A 162 19.34 19.71 6.58
N PHE A 163 19.48 18.53 5.98
CA PHE A 163 20.57 18.23 5.04
C PHE A 163 20.42 19.08 3.77
N LYS A 164 21.51 19.77 3.37
CA LYS A 164 21.51 20.72 2.25
C LYS A 164 21.86 20.07 0.90
N GLY A 165 22.50 18.92 0.92
CA GLY A 165 22.83 18.16 -0.29
C GLY A 165 21.62 17.46 -0.90
N SER A 166 21.85 16.78 -2.01
CA SER A 166 20.82 15.95 -2.67
C SER A 166 20.68 14.61 -1.96
N ILE A 167 19.46 14.09 -1.89
CA ILE A 167 19.17 12.78 -1.29
C ILE A 167 18.46 11.91 -2.33
N LEU A 168 18.92 10.68 -2.52
CA LEU A 168 18.17 9.63 -3.19
C LEU A 168 17.88 8.53 -2.17
N LEU A 169 16.62 8.37 -1.82
CA LEU A 169 16.13 7.54 -0.73
C LEU A 169 15.26 6.41 -1.26
N VAL A 170 15.56 5.18 -0.88
CA VAL A 170 14.65 4.04 -0.98
C VAL A 170 14.06 3.80 0.39
N SER A 171 12.74 3.86 0.54
CA SER A 171 12.04 3.50 1.77
C SER A 171 10.62 3.04 1.45
N HIS A 172 10.07 2.23 2.34
CA HIS A 172 8.67 1.83 2.36
C HIS A 172 7.86 2.54 3.45
N ASP A 173 8.53 3.34 4.30
CA ASP A 173 7.91 4.21 5.29
C ASP A 173 7.34 5.46 4.61
N ARG A 174 6.03 5.49 4.45
CA ARG A 174 5.31 6.54 3.72
C ARG A 174 5.36 7.89 4.41
N TYR A 175 5.29 7.88 5.75
CA TYR A 175 5.38 9.11 6.54
C TYR A 175 6.77 9.75 6.40
N PHE A 176 7.79 8.92 6.46
CA PHE A 176 9.17 9.35 6.25
C PHE A 176 9.39 9.91 4.83
N LEU A 177 8.83 9.24 3.81
CA LEU A 177 8.90 9.74 2.43
C LEU A 177 8.22 11.11 2.30
N ASP A 178 7.04 11.30 2.89
CA ASP A 178 6.30 12.56 2.82
C ASP A 178 7.00 13.71 3.55
N THR A 179 7.69 13.40 4.66
CA THR A 179 8.42 14.39 5.47
C THR A 179 9.73 14.83 4.82
N VAL A 180 10.49 13.89 4.26
CA VAL A 180 11.86 14.14 3.78
C VAL A 180 11.91 14.49 2.30
N CYS A 181 11.09 13.84 1.46
CA CYS A 181 11.20 13.94 0.01
C CYS A 181 10.23 14.96 -0.58
N ASN A 182 10.65 15.58 -1.70
CA ASN A 182 9.84 16.53 -2.46
C ASN A 182 9.52 16.06 -3.87
N ARG A 183 10.08 14.92 -4.27
CA ARG A 183 9.87 14.29 -5.58
C ARG A 183 9.89 12.78 -5.42
N ILE A 184 9.02 12.10 -6.12
CA ILE A 184 8.93 10.64 -6.14
C ILE A 184 9.29 10.13 -7.53
N VAL A 185 10.10 9.09 -7.59
CA VAL A 185 10.41 8.36 -8.81
C VAL A 185 10.01 6.91 -8.61
N GLU A 186 9.09 6.44 -9.42
CA GLU A 186 8.60 5.08 -9.39
C GLU A 186 9.30 4.24 -10.45
N LEU A 187 9.86 3.10 -10.04
CA LEU A 187 10.36 2.08 -10.94
C LEU A 187 9.22 1.10 -11.26
N GLU A 188 8.60 1.29 -12.42
CA GLU A 188 7.48 0.49 -12.89
C GLU A 188 7.72 0.01 -14.32
N ARG A 189 7.43 -1.27 -14.61
CA ARG A 189 7.55 -1.87 -15.96
C ARG A 189 8.90 -1.56 -16.63
N GLU A 190 9.99 -1.79 -15.90
CA GLU A 190 11.38 -1.58 -16.36
C GLU A 190 11.74 -0.11 -16.69
N SER A 191 10.90 0.87 -16.32
CA SER A 191 11.12 2.30 -16.58
C SER A 191 10.94 3.16 -15.34
N PHE A 192 11.47 4.40 -15.38
CA PHE A 192 11.31 5.38 -14.30
C PHE A 192 10.21 6.37 -14.65
N ILE A 193 9.25 6.52 -13.74
CA ILE A 193 8.17 7.51 -13.84
C ILE A 193 8.36 8.51 -12.71
N SER A 194 8.42 9.79 -13.04
CA SER A 194 8.67 10.86 -12.08
C SER A 194 7.41 11.63 -11.74
N TYR A 195 7.22 11.91 -10.46
CA TYR A 195 6.14 12.70 -9.90
C TYR A 195 6.78 13.82 -9.05
N ASP A 196 6.54 15.08 -9.45
CA ASP A 196 7.11 16.24 -8.75
C ASP A 196 6.18 16.67 -7.60
N CYS A 197 5.89 15.73 -6.70
CA CYS A 197 4.96 15.89 -5.59
C CYS A 197 5.40 15.05 -4.38
N LYS A 198 4.75 15.28 -3.25
CA LYS A 198 4.85 14.47 -2.03
C LYS A 198 4.04 13.18 -2.13
N TYR A 199 4.16 12.31 -1.12
CA TYR A 199 3.60 10.96 -1.17
C TYR A 199 2.07 10.93 -1.30
N ASP A 200 1.34 11.78 -0.58
CA ASP A 200 -0.13 11.80 -0.66
C ASP A 200 -0.63 12.21 -2.05
N ALA A 201 -0.06 13.28 -2.61
CA ALA A 201 -0.40 13.73 -3.96
C ALA A 201 0.04 12.72 -5.05
N TYR A 202 1.15 11.97 -4.82
CA TYR A 202 1.57 10.89 -5.70
C TYR A 202 0.48 9.80 -5.84
N LEU A 203 -0.19 9.43 -4.75
CA LEU A 203 -1.26 8.43 -4.81
C LEU A 203 -2.40 8.87 -5.73
N GLU A 204 -2.81 10.14 -5.63
CA GLU A 204 -3.85 10.72 -6.48
C GLU A 204 -3.39 10.80 -7.96
N GLU A 205 -2.17 11.29 -8.22
CA GLU A 205 -1.63 11.36 -9.58
C GLU A 205 -1.48 9.97 -10.21
N LYS A 206 -1.04 8.98 -9.43
CA LYS A 206 -0.95 7.59 -9.88
C LYS A 206 -2.32 7.02 -10.21
N ALA A 207 -3.33 7.21 -9.36
CA ALA A 207 -4.69 6.77 -9.61
C ALA A 207 -5.26 7.41 -10.89
N ASN A 208 -5.07 8.71 -11.08
CA ASN A 208 -5.47 9.43 -12.29
C ASN A 208 -4.75 8.91 -13.54
N ARG A 209 -3.45 8.62 -13.45
CA ARG A 209 -2.68 8.04 -14.55
C ARG A 209 -3.20 6.66 -14.94
N LEU A 210 -3.41 5.77 -13.94
CA LEU A 210 -3.92 4.42 -14.18
C LEU A 210 -5.31 4.44 -14.81
N SER A 211 -6.22 5.29 -14.32
CA SER A 211 -7.57 5.44 -14.89
C SER A 211 -7.51 5.94 -16.34
N ALA A 212 -6.62 6.88 -16.66
CA ALA A 212 -6.40 7.34 -18.02
C ALA A 212 -5.79 6.25 -18.93
N GLU A 213 -4.89 5.40 -18.41
CA GLU A 213 -4.35 4.26 -19.15
C GLU A 213 -5.43 3.22 -19.45
N VAL A 214 -6.29 2.90 -18.48
CA VAL A 214 -7.44 1.98 -18.66
C VAL A 214 -8.41 2.54 -19.69
N ALA A 215 -8.75 3.83 -19.63
CA ALA A 215 -9.63 4.47 -20.61
C ALA A 215 -9.05 4.41 -22.03
N LYS A 216 -7.74 4.67 -22.19
CA LYS A 216 -7.04 4.53 -23.48
C LYS A 216 -7.06 3.09 -23.99
N GLU A 217 -6.87 2.11 -23.10
CA GLU A 217 -6.92 0.70 -23.48
C GLU A 217 -8.32 0.26 -23.89
N ARG A 218 -9.38 0.68 -23.18
CA ARG A 218 -10.78 0.47 -23.59
C ARG A 218 -11.05 1.07 -24.97
N ALA A 219 -10.61 2.30 -25.20
CA ALA A 219 -10.74 2.95 -26.50
C ALA A 219 -9.98 2.18 -27.63
N ARG A 220 -8.75 1.71 -27.34
CA ARG A 220 -7.96 0.88 -28.24
C ARG A 220 -8.66 -0.44 -28.59
N GLN A 221 -9.19 -1.15 -27.57
CA GLN A 221 -9.91 -2.41 -27.77
C GLN A 221 -11.19 -2.22 -28.58
N ASN A 222 -11.94 -1.16 -28.32
CA ASN A 222 -13.12 -0.82 -29.11
C ASN A 222 -12.76 -0.54 -30.58
N LEU A 223 -11.67 0.19 -30.82
CA LEU A 223 -11.16 0.41 -32.17
C LEU A 223 -10.74 -0.90 -32.82
N LEU A 224 -10.03 -1.76 -32.09
CA LEU A 224 -9.57 -3.06 -32.56
C LEU A 224 -10.75 -3.99 -32.93
N ARG A 225 -11.82 -4.01 -32.12
CA ARG A 225 -13.08 -4.72 -32.43
C ARG A 225 -13.73 -4.19 -33.72
N LYS A 226 -13.80 -2.86 -33.90
CA LYS A 226 -14.32 -2.22 -35.12
C LYS A 226 -13.48 -2.60 -36.35
N GLU A 227 -12.16 -2.55 -36.24
CA GLU A 227 -11.24 -2.93 -37.33
C GLU A 227 -11.28 -4.44 -37.64
N LEU A 228 -11.37 -5.30 -36.62
CA LEU A 228 -11.53 -6.74 -36.78
C LEU A 228 -12.82 -7.09 -37.52
N ALA A 229 -13.94 -6.45 -37.14
CA ALA A 229 -15.21 -6.65 -37.81
C ALA A 229 -15.15 -6.24 -39.30
N TRP A 230 -14.41 -5.20 -39.62
CA TRP A 230 -14.16 -4.77 -41.01
C TRP A 230 -13.27 -5.79 -41.75
N VAL A 231 -12.21 -6.31 -41.14
CA VAL A 231 -11.34 -7.35 -41.75
C VAL A 231 -12.14 -8.62 -42.03
N ARG A 232 -12.99 -9.08 -41.08
CA ARG A 232 -13.84 -10.28 -41.23
C ARG A 232 -14.86 -10.17 -42.34
N ARG A 233 -15.33 -8.97 -42.70
CA ARG A 233 -16.25 -8.73 -43.85
C ARG A 233 -15.59 -8.88 -45.23
N GLY A 234 -14.37 -9.41 -45.29
CA GLY A 234 -13.68 -9.76 -46.52
C GLY A 234 -13.11 -8.57 -47.30
N ALA A 235 -12.44 -7.68 -46.58
CA ALA A 235 -11.71 -6.55 -47.18
C ALA A 235 -10.63 -7.06 -48.15
N LYS A 236 -10.96 -7.14 -49.44
CA LYS A 236 -9.99 -7.46 -50.50
C LYS A 236 -9.04 -6.27 -50.65
N ALA A 237 -7.77 -6.47 -50.28
CA ALA A 237 -6.71 -5.44 -50.31
C ALA A 237 -6.36 -5.00 -51.73
N ARG A 238 -7.27 -4.30 -52.44
CA ARG A 238 -7.06 -3.79 -53.80
C ARG A 238 -6.72 -2.30 -53.88
N SER A 239 -6.74 -1.57 -52.77
CA SER A 239 -6.40 -0.13 -52.76
C SER A 239 -5.40 0.19 -51.65
N THR A 240 -4.58 1.25 -51.88
CA THR A 240 -3.56 1.73 -50.92
C THR A 240 -4.15 2.10 -49.56
N LYS A 241 -5.40 2.61 -49.53
CA LYS A 241 -6.12 2.94 -48.29
C LYS A 241 -6.48 1.71 -47.48
N GLN A 242 -6.81 0.59 -48.14
CA GLN A 242 -7.12 -0.67 -47.46
C GLN A 242 -5.88 -1.32 -46.88
N LYS A 243 -4.72 -1.24 -47.55
CA LYS A 243 -3.44 -1.70 -47.03
C LYS A 243 -3.02 -0.93 -45.77
N ALA A 244 -3.10 0.41 -45.82
CA ALA A 244 -2.79 1.25 -44.66
C ALA A 244 -3.69 0.97 -43.43
N ARG A 245 -4.94 0.53 -43.66
CA ARG A 245 -5.87 0.15 -42.60
C ARG A 245 -5.54 -1.24 -41.99
N LEU A 246 -5.12 -2.19 -42.83
CA LEU A 246 -4.59 -3.48 -42.37
C LEU A 246 -3.31 -3.29 -41.55
N ASP A 247 -2.36 -2.49 -42.04
CA ASP A 247 -1.12 -2.18 -41.32
C ASP A 247 -1.41 -1.50 -39.96
N ARG A 248 -2.46 -0.67 -39.88
CA ARG A 248 -2.92 -0.06 -38.62
C ARG A 248 -3.51 -1.12 -37.67
N TYR A 249 -4.33 -2.04 -38.17
CA TYR A 249 -4.88 -3.13 -37.39
C TYR A 249 -3.78 -4.01 -36.81
N GLU A 250 -2.78 -4.41 -37.63
CA GLU A 250 -1.63 -5.19 -37.18
C GLU A 250 -0.88 -4.48 -36.06
N LYS A 251 -0.55 -3.20 -36.24
CA LYS A 251 0.10 -2.40 -35.19
C LYS A 251 -0.71 -2.29 -33.90
N LEU A 252 -2.03 -2.10 -34.02
CA LEU A 252 -2.92 -2.04 -32.86
C LEU A 252 -3.06 -3.40 -32.17
N SER A 253 -2.99 -4.51 -32.90
CA SER A 253 -3.05 -5.88 -32.32
C SER A 253 -1.76 -6.29 -31.63
N GLU A 254 -0.61 -5.78 -32.06
CA GLU A 254 0.70 -6.03 -31.44
C GLU A 254 0.91 -5.25 -30.14
N MET A 255 0.15 -4.16 -29.92
CA MET A 255 0.20 -3.39 -28.69
C MET A 255 -0.55 -4.15 -27.58
N HIS A 256 0.15 -4.46 -26.50
CA HIS A 256 -0.44 -5.04 -25.28
C HIS A 256 -0.64 -3.90 -24.30
N GLY A 257 -1.89 -3.60 -23.98
CA GLY A 257 -2.24 -2.63 -22.95
C GLY A 257 -2.32 -3.30 -21.58
N PRO A 258 -2.42 -2.50 -20.49
CA PRO A 258 -2.68 -3.04 -19.15
C PRO A 258 -3.99 -3.82 -19.19
N THR A 259 -3.95 -5.04 -18.65
CA THR A 259 -5.16 -5.82 -18.38
C THR A 259 -5.94 -5.06 -17.32
N GLU A 260 -7.26 -4.89 -17.49
CA GLU A 260 -8.11 -4.41 -16.40
C GLU A 260 -7.90 -5.35 -15.21
N GLU A 261 -7.28 -4.83 -14.17
CA GLU A 261 -7.41 -5.44 -12.85
C GLU A 261 -8.87 -5.13 -12.48
N GLU A 262 -9.73 -6.15 -12.53
CA GLU A 262 -11.06 -6.05 -11.92
C GLU A 262 -10.83 -5.59 -10.49
N GLU A 263 -11.43 -4.45 -10.10
CA GLU A 263 -11.57 -4.06 -8.71
C GLU A 263 -12.41 -5.15 -8.03
N LEU A 264 -11.73 -6.20 -7.62
CA LEU A 264 -12.33 -7.28 -6.85
C LEU A 264 -12.52 -6.74 -5.43
N ASN A 265 -13.69 -6.18 -5.17
CA ASN A 265 -14.10 -5.77 -3.84
C ASN A 265 -13.82 -6.93 -2.87
N LEU A 266 -12.97 -6.68 -1.88
CA LEU A 266 -12.69 -7.63 -0.82
C LEU A 266 -13.93 -7.72 0.07
N SER A 267 -14.74 -8.74 -0.17
CA SER A 267 -15.82 -9.06 0.75
C SER A 267 -15.25 -9.61 2.06
N SER A 268 -15.84 -9.19 3.18
CA SER A 268 -15.42 -9.56 4.54
C SER A 268 -15.35 -11.09 4.70
N ILE A 269 -14.25 -11.57 5.31
CA ILE A 269 -14.14 -12.98 5.70
C ILE A 269 -15.24 -13.31 6.72
N TYR A 270 -16.06 -14.31 6.41
CA TYR A 270 -17.14 -14.74 7.28
C TYR A 270 -16.67 -15.78 8.29
N THR A 271 -16.25 -15.33 9.48
CA THR A 271 -16.00 -16.21 10.62
C THR A 271 -16.75 -15.71 11.85
N ARG A 272 -17.54 -16.60 12.45
CA ARG A 272 -18.35 -16.24 13.62
C ARG A 272 -17.49 -16.12 14.87
N LEU A 273 -17.30 -14.90 15.37
CA LEU A 273 -16.76 -14.66 16.70
C LEU A 273 -17.88 -14.71 17.75
N GLY A 274 -17.73 -15.52 18.77
CA GLY A 274 -18.67 -15.66 19.90
C GLY A 274 -18.76 -14.39 20.76
N LYS A 275 -19.56 -14.44 21.83
CA LYS A 275 -19.64 -13.34 22.83
C LYS A 275 -18.41 -13.30 23.72
N SER A 276 -17.80 -14.46 24.02
CA SER A 276 -16.55 -14.56 24.76
C SER A 276 -15.40 -14.45 23.79
N THR A 277 -14.57 -13.43 23.97
CA THR A 277 -13.40 -13.11 23.17
C THR A 277 -12.11 -13.44 23.93
N ILE A 278 -11.23 -12.49 24.15
CA ILE A 278 -10.00 -12.63 24.93
C ILE A 278 -10.08 -11.68 26.12
N PHE A 279 -9.81 -12.19 27.31
CA PHE A 279 -9.84 -11.43 28.56
C PHE A 279 -8.49 -11.53 29.26
N LEU A 280 -7.86 -10.40 29.50
CA LEU A 280 -6.64 -10.27 30.27
C LEU A 280 -6.98 -9.72 31.64
N LYS A 281 -6.59 -10.44 32.70
CA LYS A 281 -6.85 -10.02 34.07
C LYS A 281 -5.54 -9.91 34.82
N ASP A 282 -5.12 -8.68 35.10
CA ASP A 282 -4.01 -8.32 35.95
C ASP A 282 -2.68 -9.05 35.60
N ILE A 283 -2.42 -9.16 34.27
CA ILE A 283 -1.24 -9.87 33.78
C ILE A 283 0.04 -9.05 33.98
N SER A 284 1.09 -9.73 34.42
CA SER A 284 2.43 -9.15 34.56
C SER A 284 3.47 -10.12 34.02
N LYS A 285 4.56 -9.61 33.47
CA LYS A 285 5.70 -10.38 32.96
C LYS A 285 7.00 -9.62 33.07
N GLY A 286 8.04 -10.33 33.53
CA GLY A 286 9.40 -9.84 33.58
C GLY A 286 10.41 -10.95 33.28
N TYR A 287 11.64 -10.56 33.06
CA TYR A 287 12.79 -11.47 32.95
C TYR A 287 13.91 -10.94 33.83
N GLU A 288 14.40 -11.78 34.72
CA GLU A 288 15.45 -11.47 35.72
C GLU A 288 15.08 -10.19 36.50
N GLU A 289 15.83 -9.10 36.33
CA GLU A 289 15.57 -7.81 36.99
C GLU A 289 14.70 -6.84 36.17
N LYS A 290 14.40 -7.16 34.89
CA LYS A 290 13.65 -6.27 34.01
C LYS A 290 12.16 -6.60 33.98
N CYS A 291 11.32 -5.73 34.55
CA CYS A 291 9.88 -5.78 34.36
C CYS A 291 9.52 -5.33 32.94
N LEU A 292 8.83 -6.15 32.16
CA LEU A 292 8.39 -5.81 30.81
C LEU A 292 7.03 -5.13 30.84
N PHE A 293 6.07 -5.69 31.58
CA PHE A 293 4.78 -5.08 31.85
C PHE A 293 4.19 -5.61 33.16
N SER A 294 3.40 -4.76 33.80
CA SER A 294 2.80 -5.05 35.10
C SER A 294 1.34 -4.61 35.15
N HIS A 295 0.52 -5.42 35.86
CA HIS A 295 -0.88 -5.14 36.18
C HIS A 295 -1.74 -4.75 34.98
N PHE A 296 -1.52 -5.37 33.81
CA PHE A 296 -2.27 -5.04 32.62
C PHE A 296 -3.56 -5.86 32.54
N SER A 297 -4.68 -5.17 32.38
CA SER A 297 -6.00 -5.77 32.21
C SER A 297 -6.69 -5.20 30.99
N TYR A 298 -7.25 -6.06 30.16
CA TYR A 298 -8.01 -5.64 28.98
C TYR A 298 -9.02 -6.71 28.57
N ASN A 299 -10.17 -6.24 28.08
CA ASN A 299 -11.20 -7.09 27.52
C ASN A 299 -11.36 -6.75 26.04
N PHE A 300 -10.93 -7.66 25.16
CA PHE A 300 -11.02 -7.44 23.72
C PHE A 300 -12.47 -7.47 23.25
N LEU A 301 -12.87 -6.41 22.58
CA LEU A 301 -14.19 -6.28 21.96
C LEU A 301 -14.15 -6.82 20.54
N ARG A 302 -15.33 -7.17 20.00
CA ARG A 302 -15.44 -7.50 18.58
C ARG A 302 -15.04 -6.30 17.74
N ASN A 303 -14.30 -6.52 16.68
CA ASN A 303 -13.80 -5.48 15.79
C ASN A 303 -12.79 -4.49 16.43
N ASP A 304 -12.20 -4.84 17.58
CA ASP A 304 -11.08 -4.08 18.11
C ASP A 304 -9.91 -4.12 17.14
N ARG A 305 -9.36 -2.96 16.87
CA ARG A 305 -8.16 -2.76 16.04
C ARG A 305 -7.13 -2.03 16.86
N ILE A 306 -6.19 -2.77 17.42
CA ILE A 306 -5.28 -2.29 18.44
C ILE A 306 -3.85 -2.29 17.90
N GLY A 307 -3.20 -1.13 17.95
CA GLY A 307 -1.78 -0.99 17.70
C GLY A 307 -0.99 -1.03 19.00
N ILE A 308 0.16 -1.70 19.00
CA ILE A 308 1.10 -1.71 20.12
C ILE A 308 2.33 -0.91 19.70
N ILE A 309 2.66 0.13 20.47
CA ILE A 309 3.79 1.02 20.23
C ILE A 309 4.74 1.09 21.44
N GLY A 310 5.98 1.46 21.18
CA GLY A 310 7.02 1.62 22.21
C GLY A 310 8.40 1.22 21.70
N LYS A 311 9.43 1.52 22.50
CA LYS A 311 10.84 1.25 22.17
C LYS A 311 11.11 -0.24 21.89
N ASN A 312 12.16 -0.54 21.16
CA ASN A 312 12.55 -1.91 20.91
C ASN A 312 13.01 -2.58 22.21
N GLY A 313 12.62 -3.86 22.40
CA GLY A 313 12.97 -4.64 23.60
C GLY A 313 12.21 -4.29 24.88
N VAL A 314 11.09 -3.53 24.80
CA VAL A 314 10.23 -3.24 25.97
C VAL A 314 9.23 -4.36 26.30
N GLY A 315 9.05 -5.34 25.41
CA GLY A 315 8.16 -6.48 25.66
C GLY A 315 6.92 -6.56 24.76
N LYS A 316 6.86 -5.81 23.66
CA LYS A 316 5.72 -5.81 22.70
C LYS A 316 5.38 -7.23 22.22
N SER A 317 6.33 -7.92 21.59
CA SER A 317 6.13 -9.29 21.09
C SER A 317 5.94 -10.30 22.25
N THR A 318 6.49 -10.03 23.45
CA THR A 318 6.27 -10.85 24.64
C THR A 318 4.81 -10.77 25.08
N LEU A 319 4.17 -9.59 25.04
CA LEU A 319 2.75 -9.44 25.33
C LEU A 319 1.90 -10.30 24.38
N MET A 320 2.19 -10.26 23.08
CA MET A 320 1.50 -11.13 22.10
C MET A 320 1.67 -12.61 22.42
N LYS A 321 2.89 -13.05 22.73
CA LYS A 321 3.18 -14.46 23.09
C LYS A 321 2.49 -14.90 24.39
N VAL A 322 2.33 -13.98 25.36
CA VAL A 322 1.57 -14.26 26.59
C VAL A 322 0.07 -14.41 26.26
N ILE A 323 -0.48 -13.56 25.40
CA ILE A 323 -1.89 -13.67 25.00
C ILE A 323 -2.14 -14.97 24.21
N LEU A 324 -1.20 -15.38 23.37
CA LEU A 324 -1.24 -16.66 22.63
C LEU A 324 -1.11 -17.90 23.53
N GLY A 325 -0.65 -17.72 24.78
CA GLY A 325 -0.36 -18.83 25.69
C GLY A 325 0.98 -19.54 25.43
N GLU A 326 1.84 -18.98 24.55
CA GLU A 326 3.19 -19.49 24.30
C GLU A 326 4.13 -19.25 25.49
N ILE A 327 3.89 -18.17 26.23
CA ILE A 327 4.61 -17.79 27.42
C ILE A 327 3.59 -17.59 28.54
N SER A 328 3.81 -18.22 29.69
CA SER A 328 2.97 -18.00 30.87
C SER A 328 3.24 -16.63 31.48
N PRO A 329 2.22 -15.87 31.89
CA PRO A 329 2.42 -14.67 32.69
C PRO A 329 2.96 -15.03 34.06
N ASP A 330 3.68 -14.12 34.72
CA ASP A 330 4.20 -14.32 36.09
C ASP A 330 3.09 -14.12 37.13
N SER A 331 2.11 -13.24 36.81
CA SER A 331 0.87 -13.07 37.57
C SER A 331 -0.30 -12.78 36.66
N GLY A 332 -1.52 -12.98 37.16
CA GLY A 332 -2.75 -12.77 36.41
C GLY A 332 -3.18 -13.96 35.55
N THR A 333 -4.22 -13.79 34.74
CA THR A 333 -4.78 -14.84 33.90
C THR A 333 -5.18 -14.33 32.53
N VAL A 334 -5.04 -15.20 31.52
CA VAL A 334 -5.50 -15.00 30.16
C VAL A 334 -6.61 -16.01 29.89
N GLU A 335 -7.81 -15.53 29.56
CA GLU A 335 -8.94 -16.38 29.20
C GLU A 335 -9.28 -16.18 27.73
N ILE A 336 -9.27 -17.26 26.93
CA ILE A 336 -9.58 -17.24 25.50
C ILE A 336 -10.89 -17.97 25.26
N GLY A 337 -11.81 -17.32 24.55
CA GLY A 337 -13.12 -17.87 24.21
C GLY A 337 -13.01 -19.07 23.26
N GLN A 338 -13.90 -20.06 23.40
CA GLN A 338 -13.86 -21.31 22.63
C GLN A 338 -14.01 -21.13 21.11
N THR A 339 -14.59 -20.02 20.65
CA THR A 339 -14.79 -19.71 19.22
C THR A 339 -13.67 -18.88 18.63
N VAL A 340 -12.69 -18.49 19.43
CA VAL A 340 -11.55 -17.67 19.02
C VAL A 340 -10.60 -18.53 18.19
N ARG A 341 -10.27 -18.05 17.00
CA ARG A 341 -9.27 -18.63 16.08
C ARG A 341 -8.23 -17.57 15.81
N ILE A 342 -7.08 -17.68 16.49
CA ILE A 342 -5.99 -16.73 16.38
C ILE A 342 -5.07 -17.18 15.26
N ALA A 343 -4.74 -16.27 14.35
CA ALA A 343 -3.63 -16.42 13.44
C ALA A 343 -2.55 -15.39 13.79
N TYR A 344 -1.30 -15.82 13.80
CA TYR A 344 -0.17 -14.97 14.18
C TYR A 344 0.85 -14.87 13.07
N PHE A 345 1.02 -13.65 12.56
CA PHE A 345 2.07 -13.29 11.62
C PHE A 345 3.30 -12.86 12.42
N ARG A 346 4.32 -13.71 12.46
CA ARG A 346 5.54 -13.53 13.25
C ARG A 346 6.54 -12.62 12.52
N GLN A 347 7.42 -12.01 13.29
CA GLN A 347 8.54 -11.22 12.74
C GLN A 347 9.48 -12.11 11.90
N GLU A 348 9.78 -13.31 12.35
CA GLU A 348 10.54 -14.31 11.60
C GLU A 348 9.59 -15.17 10.76
N ASN A 349 9.98 -15.46 9.51
CA ASN A 349 9.20 -16.32 8.64
C ASN A 349 9.24 -17.76 9.12
N GLU A 350 8.12 -18.47 9.05
CA GLU A 350 8.15 -19.94 9.08
C GLU A 350 8.93 -20.46 7.87
N GLU A 351 9.60 -21.59 8.06
CA GLU A 351 10.31 -22.25 6.96
C GLU A 351 9.31 -22.68 5.88
N LEU A 352 9.36 -22.00 4.75
CA LEU A 352 8.61 -22.37 3.55
C LEU A 352 9.44 -23.42 2.79
N ASN A 353 8.76 -24.43 2.24
CA ASN A 353 9.43 -25.43 1.40
C ASN A 353 9.77 -24.84 0.03
N ASP A 354 11.04 -24.60 -0.23
CA ASP A 354 11.53 -23.95 -1.45
C ASP A 354 11.24 -24.75 -2.75
N GLU A 355 11.00 -26.05 -2.65
CA GLU A 355 10.69 -26.92 -3.81
C GLU A 355 9.20 -26.91 -4.18
N GLU A 356 8.34 -26.50 -3.26
CA GLU A 356 6.90 -26.46 -3.43
C GLU A 356 6.46 -25.29 -4.32
N ARG A 357 5.35 -25.46 -5.05
CA ARG A 357 4.76 -24.36 -5.82
C ARG A 357 3.98 -23.42 -4.91
N VAL A 358 3.99 -22.13 -5.23
CA VAL A 358 3.24 -21.10 -4.48
C VAL A 358 1.78 -21.48 -4.30
N ILE A 359 1.09 -21.90 -5.37
CA ILE A 359 -0.34 -22.22 -5.31
C ILE A 359 -0.63 -23.47 -4.46
N ASP A 360 0.25 -24.47 -4.50
CA ASP A 360 0.07 -25.70 -3.73
C ASP A 360 0.23 -25.40 -2.24
N SER A 361 1.23 -24.63 -1.86
CA SER A 361 1.45 -24.15 -0.49
C SER A 361 0.26 -23.34 0.09
N ILE A 362 -0.50 -22.63 -0.75
CA ILE A 362 -1.72 -21.93 -0.32
C ILE A 362 -2.88 -22.91 -0.15
N LYS A 363 -3.03 -23.84 -1.10
CA LYS A 363 -4.10 -24.87 -1.10
C LYS A 363 -3.95 -25.87 0.04
N ASP A 364 -2.75 -26.13 0.52
CA ASP A 364 -2.52 -26.97 1.70
C ASP A 364 -3.23 -26.44 2.95
N ILE A 365 -3.51 -25.13 2.99
CA ILE A 365 -4.28 -24.51 4.07
C ILE A 365 -5.77 -24.54 3.75
N ALA A 366 -6.15 -24.03 2.57
CA ALA A 366 -7.54 -24.07 2.10
C ALA A 366 -7.61 -23.84 0.58
N ASP A 367 -8.47 -24.60 -0.10
CA ASP A 367 -8.79 -24.38 -1.52
C ASP A 367 -9.65 -23.13 -1.73
N TYR A 368 -10.51 -22.81 -0.74
CA TYR A 368 -11.46 -21.70 -0.80
C TYR A 368 -11.53 -20.97 0.54
N LEU A 369 -11.64 -19.66 0.48
CA LEU A 369 -11.88 -18.79 1.63
C LEU A 369 -13.35 -18.36 1.64
N PRO A 370 -14.12 -18.61 2.73
CA PRO A 370 -15.49 -18.14 2.85
C PRO A 370 -15.53 -16.63 3.11
N THR A 371 -16.29 -15.91 2.30
CA THR A 371 -16.52 -14.48 2.45
C THR A 371 -18.01 -14.17 2.52
N THR A 372 -18.37 -12.94 2.83
CA THR A 372 -19.79 -12.51 2.88
C THR A 372 -20.51 -12.60 1.54
N GLU A 373 -19.79 -12.54 0.43
CA GLU A 373 -20.32 -12.58 -0.94
C GLU A 373 -20.20 -13.96 -1.60
N GLY A 374 -19.51 -14.90 -0.97
CA GLY A 374 -19.34 -16.26 -1.49
C GLY A 374 -17.98 -16.87 -1.16
N LEU A 375 -17.58 -17.85 -1.96
CA LEU A 375 -16.28 -18.54 -1.81
C LEU A 375 -15.28 -17.95 -2.79
N ILE A 376 -14.13 -17.51 -2.29
CA ILE A 376 -13.00 -17.06 -3.09
C ILE A 376 -11.99 -18.20 -3.15
N SER A 377 -11.53 -18.56 -4.35
CA SER A 377 -10.53 -19.60 -4.54
C SER A 377 -9.12 -19.16 -4.11
N ALA A 378 -8.26 -20.11 -3.76
CA ALA A 378 -6.85 -19.86 -3.46
C ALA A 378 -6.12 -19.11 -4.58
N ALA A 379 -6.43 -19.40 -5.85
CA ALA A 379 -5.84 -18.71 -7.00
C ALA A 379 -6.26 -17.23 -7.07
N GLN A 380 -7.56 -16.94 -6.89
CA GLN A 380 -8.05 -15.55 -6.84
C GLN A 380 -7.46 -14.78 -5.66
N MET A 381 -7.32 -15.43 -4.49
CA MET A 381 -6.68 -14.80 -3.34
C MET A 381 -5.19 -14.52 -3.61
N ALA A 382 -4.49 -15.44 -4.29
CA ALA A 382 -3.10 -15.24 -4.71
C ALA A 382 -2.97 -14.05 -5.69
N GLU A 383 -3.88 -13.91 -6.65
CA GLU A 383 -3.91 -12.75 -7.57
C GLU A 383 -4.11 -11.43 -6.82
N ARG A 384 -5.03 -11.37 -5.86
CA ARG A 384 -5.23 -10.20 -4.99
C ARG A 384 -3.98 -9.83 -4.22
N PHE A 385 -3.21 -10.83 -3.78
CA PHE A 385 -1.91 -10.65 -3.15
C PHE A 385 -0.76 -10.52 -4.17
N LEU A 386 -1.07 -10.07 -5.39
CA LEU A 386 -0.11 -9.73 -6.45
C LEU A 386 0.77 -10.91 -6.90
N PHE A 387 0.30 -12.15 -6.76
CA PHE A 387 0.92 -13.31 -7.38
C PHE A 387 0.30 -13.57 -8.74
N THR A 388 1.03 -13.21 -9.79
CA THR A 388 0.59 -13.48 -11.17
C THR A 388 0.42 -14.98 -11.41
N PRO A 389 -0.39 -15.41 -12.40
CA PRO A 389 -0.54 -16.84 -12.72
C PRO A 389 0.80 -17.57 -12.91
N GLU A 390 1.78 -16.91 -13.50
CA GLU A 390 3.13 -17.48 -13.68
C GLU A 390 3.84 -17.70 -12.34
N MET A 391 3.72 -16.74 -11.41
CA MET A 391 4.30 -16.85 -10.06
C MET A 391 3.61 -17.93 -9.23
N GLN A 392 2.29 -18.11 -9.39
CA GLN A 392 1.52 -19.11 -8.64
C GLN A 392 2.03 -20.54 -8.93
N PHE A 393 2.47 -20.81 -10.15
CA PHE A 393 2.99 -22.12 -10.53
C PHE A 393 4.52 -22.25 -10.41
N ALA A 394 5.21 -21.18 -9.98
CA ALA A 394 6.65 -21.21 -9.74
C ALA A 394 6.98 -21.85 -8.38
N PRO A 395 8.16 -22.46 -8.22
CA PRO A 395 8.68 -22.90 -6.92
C PRO A 395 8.92 -21.71 -5.99
N ILE A 396 8.62 -21.86 -4.70
CA ILE A 396 8.81 -20.84 -3.66
C ILE A 396 10.26 -20.36 -3.57
N GLY A 397 11.22 -21.23 -3.81
CA GLY A 397 12.65 -20.88 -3.81
C GLY A 397 13.05 -19.82 -4.84
N LYS A 398 12.22 -19.56 -5.87
CA LYS A 398 12.45 -18.49 -6.86
C LYS A 398 11.92 -17.13 -6.43
N LEU A 399 11.13 -17.08 -5.36
CA LEU A 399 10.59 -15.83 -4.84
C LEU A 399 11.66 -15.01 -4.12
N SER A 400 11.58 -13.70 -4.23
CA SER A 400 12.35 -12.77 -3.40
C SER A 400 11.91 -12.84 -1.93
N GLY A 401 12.73 -12.31 -1.00
CA GLY A 401 12.40 -12.27 0.43
C GLY A 401 11.04 -11.61 0.70
N GLY A 402 10.77 -10.46 0.10
CA GLY A 402 9.49 -9.77 0.24
C GLY A 402 8.30 -10.55 -0.35
N GLU A 403 8.50 -11.26 -1.47
CA GLU A 403 7.47 -12.14 -2.05
C GLU A 403 7.21 -13.36 -1.15
N LYS A 404 8.23 -13.95 -0.53
CA LYS A 404 8.08 -15.01 0.48
C LYS A 404 7.33 -14.51 1.71
N ARG A 405 7.63 -13.28 2.17
CA ARG A 405 6.94 -12.62 3.28
C ARG A 405 5.45 -12.42 2.98
N ARG A 406 5.14 -11.98 1.77
CA ARG A 406 3.77 -11.81 1.29
C ARG A 406 3.03 -13.15 1.15
N LEU A 407 3.70 -14.21 0.69
CA LEU A 407 3.14 -15.56 0.64
C LEU A 407 2.82 -16.08 2.06
N TYR A 408 3.72 -15.87 3.02
CA TYR A 408 3.50 -16.25 4.40
C TYR A 408 2.27 -15.55 5.00
N LEU A 409 2.13 -14.23 4.73
CA LEU A 409 0.93 -13.49 5.13
C LEU A 409 -0.33 -14.08 4.50
N LEU A 410 -0.34 -14.32 3.20
CA LEU A 410 -1.48 -14.91 2.48
C LEU A 410 -1.87 -16.28 3.06
N ARG A 411 -0.93 -17.14 3.37
CA ARG A 411 -1.18 -18.44 4.01
C ARG A 411 -1.89 -18.29 5.35
N ILE A 412 -1.46 -17.34 6.17
CA ILE A 412 -2.09 -17.03 7.46
C ILE A 412 -3.54 -16.60 7.25
N LEU A 413 -3.82 -15.73 6.29
CA LEU A 413 -5.16 -15.24 6.01
C LEU A 413 -6.08 -16.32 5.44
N MET A 414 -5.55 -17.27 4.67
CA MET A 414 -6.30 -18.42 4.15
C MET A 414 -6.80 -19.37 5.25
N SER A 415 -6.24 -19.32 6.46
CA SER A 415 -6.75 -20.10 7.62
C SER A 415 -8.08 -19.58 8.16
N ALA A 416 -8.65 -18.52 7.58
CA ALA A 416 -9.90 -17.87 7.98
C ALA A 416 -9.96 -17.54 9.48
N PRO A 417 -9.01 -16.78 10.03
CA PRO A 417 -9.01 -16.41 11.44
C PRO A 417 -10.14 -15.43 11.77
N ASN A 418 -10.50 -15.32 13.04
CA ASN A 418 -11.36 -14.25 13.56
C ASN A 418 -10.61 -13.33 14.55
N VAL A 419 -9.36 -13.67 14.84
CA VAL A 419 -8.41 -12.82 15.58
C VAL A 419 -7.07 -12.89 14.86
N LEU A 420 -6.54 -11.73 14.49
CA LEU A 420 -5.30 -11.60 13.72
C LEU A 420 -4.25 -10.86 14.56
N PHE A 421 -3.12 -11.51 14.79
CA PHE A 421 -1.96 -10.89 15.40
C PHE A 421 -0.90 -10.66 14.35
N LEU A 422 -0.42 -9.41 14.24
CA LEU A 422 0.57 -8.97 13.26
C LEU A 422 1.79 -8.39 13.99
N ASP A 423 2.93 -9.05 13.90
CA ASP A 423 4.19 -8.58 14.50
C ASP A 423 5.10 -8.04 13.40
N GLU A 424 5.21 -6.70 13.34
CA GLU A 424 5.94 -5.95 12.32
C GLU A 424 5.59 -6.39 10.88
N PRO A 425 4.31 -6.33 10.48
CA PRO A 425 3.88 -6.79 9.16
C PRO A 425 4.40 -5.90 8.03
N THR A 426 4.77 -4.65 8.34
CA THR A 426 5.23 -3.65 7.38
C THR A 426 6.67 -3.86 6.95
N ASN A 427 7.47 -4.57 7.75
CA ASN A 427 8.85 -4.88 7.41
C ASN A 427 8.91 -5.82 6.19
N ASP A 428 9.81 -5.51 5.27
CA ASP A 428 10.07 -6.27 4.04
C ASP A 428 8.92 -6.32 3.01
N LEU A 429 7.76 -5.69 3.28
CA LEU A 429 6.69 -5.53 2.30
C LEU A 429 6.87 -4.23 1.51
N ASP A 430 6.65 -4.30 0.19
CA ASP A 430 6.60 -3.09 -0.63
C ASP A 430 5.25 -2.35 -0.46
N ILE A 431 5.21 -1.10 -0.88
CA ILE A 431 4.04 -0.23 -0.74
C ILE A 431 2.78 -0.86 -1.36
N ALA A 432 2.91 -1.54 -2.51
CA ALA A 432 1.78 -2.21 -3.15
C ALA A 432 1.24 -3.37 -2.29
N SER A 433 2.12 -4.16 -1.68
CA SER A 433 1.74 -5.24 -0.75
C SER A 433 1.10 -4.71 0.54
N LEU A 434 1.60 -3.57 1.04
CA LEU A 434 1.01 -2.88 2.19
C LEU A 434 -0.41 -2.39 1.90
N MET A 435 -0.65 -1.82 0.71
CA MET A 435 -2.00 -1.40 0.30
C MET A 435 -2.98 -2.58 0.24
N VAL A 436 -2.54 -3.73 -0.27
CA VAL A 436 -3.37 -4.96 -0.28
C VAL A 436 -3.68 -5.43 1.14
N LEU A 437 -2.71 -5.37 2.05
CA LEU A 437 -2.93 -5.72 3.46
C LEU A 437 -3.90 -4.75 4.13
N GLU A 438 -3.77 -3.45 3.90
CA GLU A 438 -4.67 -2.43 4.42
C GLU A 438 -6.10 -2.65 3.94
N ASP A 439 -6.29 -2.85 2.63
CA ASP A 439 -7.60 -3.14 2.05
C ASP A 439 -8.22 -4.42 2.63
N PHE A 440 -7.41 -5.47 2.81
CA PHE A 440 -7.85 -6.68 3.52
C PHE A 440 -8.29 -6.39 4.96
N LEU A 441 -7.50 -5.60 5.71
CA LEU A 441 -7.81 -5.24 7.10
C LEU A 441 -9.08 -4.37 7.18
N ASP A 442 -9.32 -3.48 6.23
CA ASP A 442 -10.53 -2.65 6.18
C ASP A 442 -11.81 -3.51 6.13
N HIS A 443 -11.76 -4.63 5.43
CA HIS A 443 -12.87 -5.57 5.29
C HIS A 443 -12.86 -6.72 6.32
N PHE A 444 -11.84 -6.81 7.17
CA PHE A 444 -11.75 -7.87 8.17
C PHE A 444 -12.64 -7.57 9.38
N SER A 445 -13.61 -8.43 9.68
CA SER A 445 -14.61 -8.24 10.73
C SER A 445 -14.23 -8.84 12.09
N GLY A 446 -12.97 -9.19 12.29
CA GLY A 446 -12.44 -9.76 13.52
C GLY A 446 -11.64 -8.77 14.39
N ILE A 447 -11.00 -9.30 15.43
CA ILE A 447 -10.05 -8.56 16.27
C ILE A 447 -8.70 -8.51 15.58
N VAL A 448 -8.09 -7.33 15.52
CA VAL A 448 -6.73 -7.16 15.03
C VAL A 448 -5.86 -6.58 16.14
N LEU A 449 -4.75 -7.23 16.43
CA LEU A 449 -3.72 -6.74 17.33
C LEU A 449 -2.40 -6.68 16.56
N MET A 450 -1.81 -5.49 16.42
CA MET A 450 -0.62 -5.32 15.62
C MET A 450 0.48 -4.55 16.33
N ILE A 451 1.71 -4.95 16.09
CA ILE A 451 2.91 -4.18 16.40
C ILE A 451 3.40 -3.61 15.08
N SER A 452 3.57 -2.32 14.99
CA SER A 452 4.18 -1.69 13.83
C SER A 452 4.88 -0.39 14.22
N HIS A 453 5.94 -0.07 13.48
CA HIS A 453 6.63 1.21 13.53
C HIS A 453 6.20 2.13 12.36
N ASP A 454 5.36 1.64 11.45
CA ASP A 454 4.78 2.42 10.37
C ASP A 454 3.58 3.23 10.89
N ARG A 455 3.81 4.53 11.09
CA ARG A 455 2.82 5.47 11.63
C ARG A 455 1.61 5.61 10.71
N TYR A 456 1.82 5.65 9.40
CA TYR A 456 0.76 5.74 8.40
C TYR A 456 -0.14 4.51 8.42
N PHE A 457 0.47 3.32 8.54
CA PHE A 457 -0.25 2.07 8.66
C PHE A 457 -1.09 2.01 9.94
N LEU A 458 -0.55 2.48 11.07
CA LEU A 458 -1.28 2.56 12.33
C LEU A 458 -2.45 3.54 12.24
N ASP A 459 -2.25 4.75 11.74
CA ASP A 459 -3.33 5.75 11.62
C ASP A 459 -4.50 5.26 10.78
N ARG A 460 -4.21 4.50 9.73
CA ARG A 460 -5.24 3.96 8.84
C ARG A 460 -5.98 2.75 9.42
N THR A 461 -5.28 1.87 10.15
CA THR A 461 -5.81 0.54 10.46
C THR A 461 -6.26 0.34 11.89
N VAL A 462 -5.84 1.19 12.85
CA VAL A 462 -6.17 1.02 14.27
C VAL A 462 -7.14 2.07 14.78
N ASN A 463 -7.91 1.70 15.80
CA ASN A 463 -8.81 2.59 16.51
C ASN A 463 -8.41 2.79 17.99
N ARG A 464 -7.36 2.09 18.43
CA ARG A 464 -6.80 2.17 19.79
C ARG A 464 -5.34 1.81 19.80
N LEU A 465 -4.56 2.46 20.69
CA LEU A 465 -3.15 2.18 20.88
C LEU A 465 -2.85 1.73 22.31
N PHE A 466 -1.96 0.75 22.42
CA PHE A 466 -1.29 0.34 23.66
C PHE A 466 0.14 0.87 23.64
N ALA A 467 0.40 1.94 24.36
CA ALA A 467 1.72 2.54 24.45
C ALA A 467 2.47 1.99 25.67
N PHE A 468 3.59 1.31 25.39
CA PHE A 468 4.51 0.86 26.45
C PHE A 468 5.29 2.06 26.98
N GLN A 469 5.15 2.31 28.28
CA GLN A 469 5.84 3.36 29.01
C GLN A 469 6.96 2.79 29.87
N GLU A 470 7.71 3.66 30.49
CA GLU A 470 8.72 3.29 31.49
C GLU A 470 8.10 2.51 32.66
N GLU A 471 8.91 1.74 33.40
CA GLU A 471 8.48 0.90 34.53
C GLU A 471 7.45 -0.20 34.18
N GLY A 472 7.33 -0.59 32.90
CA GLY A 472 6.44 -1.68 32.50
C GLY A 472 4.95 -1.33 32.51
N ARG A 473 4.59 -0.07 32.46
CA ARG A 473 3.20 0.37 32.35
C ARG A 473 2.75 0.39 30.89
N ILE A 474 1.55 -0.13 30.63
CA ILE A 474 0.91 -0.05 29.32
C ILE A 474 -0.27 0.94 29.45
N ARG A 475 -0.19 2.05 28.71
CA ARG A 475 -1.24 3.04 28.66
C ARG A 475 -2.08 2.86 27.39
N GLN A 476 -3.41 3.01 27.53
CA GLN A 476 -4.36 2.90 26.44
C GLN A 476 -4.72 4.28 25.94
N PHE A 477 -4.73 4.45 24.63
CA PHE A 477 -5.16 5.66 23.93
C PHE A 477 -6.24 5.30 22.92
N GLU A 478 -7.27 6.11 22.80
CA GLU A 478 -8.28 5.99 21.76
C GLU A 478 -7.80 6.78 20.53
N GLY A 479 -8.00 6.20 19.33
CA GLY A 479 -7.58 6.77 18.05
C GLY A 479 -6.31 6.16 17.49
N GLY A 480 -5.79 6.79 16.42
CA GLY A 480 -4.58 6.41 15.72
C GLY A 480 -3.30 6.96 16.32
N TYR A 481 -2.22 6.84 15.55
CA TYR A 481 -0.90 7.33 15.97
C TYR A 481 -0.85 8.87 16.09
N THR A 482 -1.47 9.57 15.15
CA THR A 482 -1.56 11.05 15.18
C THR A 482 -2.29 11.55 16.43
N ASP A 483 -3.39 10.88 16.83
CA ASP A 483 -4.14 11.22 18.04
C ASP A 483 -3.27 11.01 19.30
N TYR A 484 -2.48 9.95 19.33
CA TYR A 484 -1.51 9.68 20.40
C TYR A 484 -0.47 10.79 20.52
N GLN A 485 0.12 11.25 19.41
CA GLN A 485 1.09 12.35 19.42
C GLN A 485 0.47 13.65 19.94
N VAL A 486 -0.74 13.99 19.50
CA VAL A 486 -1.47 15.18 19.99
C VAL A 486 -1.73 15.08 21.50
N ALA A 487 -2.09 13.91 22.00
CA ALA A 487 -2.29 13.67 23.43
C ALA A 487 -1.00 13.89 24.22
N LEU A 488 0.15 13.38 23.77
CA LEU A 488 1.45 13.59 24.41
C LEU A 488 1.86 15.07 24.42
N LEU A 489 1.69 15.77 23.29
CA LEU A 489 2.00 17.20 23.20
C LEU A 489 1.13 18.02 24.15
N SER A 490 -0.15 17.67 24.29
CA SER A 490 -1.07 18.36 25.22
C SER A 490 -0.71 18.13 26.70
N GLU A 491 -0.10 16.99 27.02
CA GLU A 491 0.38 16.68 28.39
C GLU A 491 1.72 17.35 28.72
N SER A 492 2.57 17.57 27.71
CA SER A 492 3.88 18.21 27.86
C SER A 492 3.81 19.74 27.98
N LEU A 493 2.68 20.36 27.59
CA LEU A 493 2.48 21.79 27.79
C LEU A 493 2.29 22.09 29.30
N PRO A 494 3.05 23.04 29.89
CA PRO A 494 2.85 23.41 31.28
C PRO A 494 1.41 23.87 31.48
N LYS A 495 0.70 23.24 32.42
CA LYS A 495 -0.62 23.72 32.86
C LYS A 495 -0.41 25.08 33.55
N GLU A 496 -0.35 26.16 32.80
CA GLU A 496 -0.47 27.49 33.36
C GLU A 496 -1.84 27.60 34.00
N GLY A 497 -1.80 27.82 35.32
CA GLY A 497 -2.80 28.16 36.29
C GLY A 497 -4.25 28.31 35.80
N ARG A 498 -5.04 27.30 36.05
CA ARG A 498 -6.47 27.47 36.29
C ARG A 498 -6.78 27.13 37.74
N ASP A 499 -6.37 28.02 38.64
CA ASP A 499 -7.02 28.15 39.94
C ASP A 499 -8.27 29.02 39.79
N GLY A 500 -9.39 28.46 40.20
CA GLY A 500 -10.51 29.16 40.76
C GLY A 500 -11.57 29.71 39.81
N LYS A 501 -12.65 28.94 39.64
CA LYS A 501 -13.97 29.29 40.18
C LYS A 501 -15.03 28.29 39.69
N GLU A 502 -15.46 27.44 40.58
CA GLU A 502 -16.81 26.89 40.55
C GLU A 502 -17.82 28.06 40.60
N SER A 503 -18.73 28.07 39.66
CA SER A 503 -20.06 28.64 39.90
C SER A 503 -21.07 27.85 39.06
N SER A 504 -21.80 27.06 39.80
CA SER A 504 -23.09 26.51 39.46
C SER A 504 -24.04 27.60 38.95
N GLU A 505 -24.67 27.35 37.81
CA GLU A 505 -26.04 27.87 37.62
C GLU A 505 -26.80 26.94 36.64
N SER A 506 -27.75 26.30 37.27
CA SER A 506 -28.89 25.63 36.65
C SER A 506 -29.88 26.67 36.13
N THR A 507 -30.36 26.55 34.91
CA THR A 507 -31.71 27.00 34.58
C THR A 507 -32.31 26.21 33.40
N LYS A 508 -33.31 25.52 33.80
CA LYS A 508 -34.57 25.10 33.20
C LYS A 508 -35.05 25.84 31.94
N GLY A 509 -35.47 25.04 30.98
CA GLY A 509 -36.81 25.07 30.42
C GLY A 509 -37.06 26.01 29.25
N ASN A 510 -37.40 25.51 28.12
CA ASN A 510 -38.79 25.62 27.67
C ASN A 510 -39.08 24.75 26.44
N LYS A 511 -40.31 24.18 26.50
CA LYS A 511 -41.02 23.43 25.45
C LYS A 511 -41.54 24.42 24.39
N ASN A 512 -41.62 23.93 23.18
CA ASN A 512 -42.75 24.00 22.19
C ASN A 512 -42.12 23.87 20.82
N GLY A 513 -42.55 23.06 19.90
CA GLY A 513 -43.79 22.41 19.68
C GLY A 513 -44.09 22.39 18.19
N LYS A 514 -44.50 21.24 17.69
CA LYS A 514 -45.31 21.05 16.46
C LYS A 514 -44.65 21.23 15.09
N ASN A 515 -44.58 20.24 14.36
CA ASN A 515 -45.39 19.65 13.26
C ASN A 515 -44.48 18.72 12.49
N GLY A 516 -44.80 17.55 12.12
CA GLY A 516 -46.05 16.89 11.83
C GLY A 516 -45.94 16.17 10.54
N GLU A 517 -46.22 14.88 10.59
CA GLU A 517 -46.82 14.12 9.51
C GLU A 517 -46.31 14.31 8.07
N GLU A 518 -45.57 13.30 7.64
CA GLU A 518 -45.72 12.69 6.32
C GLU A 518 -44.63 11.60 6.11
N ALA A 519 -44.87 10.42 6.67
CA ALA A 519 -44.17 9.20 6.26
C ALA A 519 -44.93 7.97 6.81
N ASP A 520 -46.13 7.76 6.33
CA ASP A 520 -46.81 6.48 6.57
C ASP A 520 -47.86 6.20 5.49
N LYS A 521 -47.41 5.90 4.28
CA LYS A 521 -48.22 5.34 3.22
C LYS A 521 -47.36 4.62 2.18
N GLN A 522 -46.66 3.57 2.57
CA GLN A 522 -46.17 2.58 1.60
C GLN A 522 -45.82 1.23 2.27
N ALA A 523 -46.73 0.72 3.05
CA ALA A 523 -46.62 -0.65 3.57
C ALA A 523 -48.03 -1.29 3.69
N ARG A 524 -48.69 -1.46 2.56
CA ARG A 524 -49.86 -2.35 2.46
C ARG A 524 -50.17 -2.61 0.97
N ALA A 525 -49.45 -3.53 0.35
CA ALA A 525 -49.95 -4.26 -0.83
C ALA A 525 -49.04 -5.46 -1.17
N GLU A 526 -48.82 -6.35 -0.25
CA GLU A 526 -48.29 -7.68 -0.56
C GLU A 526 -49.07 -8.73 0.25
N SER A 527 -50.24 -9.07 -0.23
CA SER A 527 -50.84 -10.38 0.02
C SER A 527 -52.10 -10.51 -0.80
N ALA A 528 -52.02 -11.08 -1.97
CA ALA A 528 -53.01 -11.96 -2.59
C ALA A 528 -52.66 -12.19 -4.07
N GLY A 529 -52.46 -13.43 -4.46
CA GLY A 529 -52.52 -13.81 -5.88
C GLY A 529 -51.50 -14.82 -6.35
N LYS A 530 -51.49 -16.03 -5.81
CA LYS A 530 -51.00 -17.18 -6.57
C LYS A 530 -51.94 -17.42 -7.73
N SER A 531 -51.55 -16.99 -8.93
CA SER A 531 -52.19 -17.35 -10.18
C SER A 531 -51.14 -18.00 -11.11
N ARG A 532 -51.57 -19.13 -11.68
CA ARG A 532 -50.82 -19.98 -12.60
C ARG A 532 -50.13 -19.17 -13.69
N ARG A 533 -48.81 -19.26 -13.77
CA ARG A 533 -48.00 -18.74 -14.89
C ARG A 533 -48.26 -19.61 -16.11
N ASN A 534 -49.00 -19.08 -17.08
CA ASN A 534 -48.97 -19.52 -18.47
C ASN A 534 -47.62 -19.04 -19.05
N GLU A 535 -46.81 -19.96 -19.53
CA GLU A 535 -45.58 -19.68 -20.29
C GLU A 535 -45.94 -18.89 -21.56
N ARG A 536 -45.65 -17.60 -21.58
CA ARG A 536 -45.81 -16.77 -22.78
C ARG A 536 -44.45 -16.63 -23.45
N ALA A 537 -44.43 -16.72 -24.79
CA ALA A 537 -43.23 -16.42 -25.60
C ALA A 537 -42.74 -14.98 -25.30
N LEU A 538 -41.45 -14.80 -25.13
CA LEU A 538 -40.81 -13.50 -24.99
C LEU A 538 -41.21 -12.61 -26.19
N LYS A 539 -41.63 -11.38 -25.91
CA LYS A 539 -41.95 -10.37 -26.95
C LYS A 539 -41.50 -9.02 -26.42
N MET A 540 -40.89 -8.24 -27.27
CA MET A 540 -40.63 -6.82 -26.96
C MET A 540 -41.93 -6.07 -26.74
N SER A 541 -41.95 -5.19 -25.76
CA SER A 541 -43.03 -4.23 -25.61
C SER A 541 -42.98 -3.20 -26.75
N TYR A 542 -44.09 -2.55 -27.08
CA TYR A 542 -44.15 -1.52 -28.12
C TYR A 542 -43.11 -0.38 -27.88
N ARG A 543 -42.81 -0.08 -26.62
CA ARG A 543 -41.85 0.95 -26.24
C ARG A 543 -40.41 0.48 -26.49
N GLU A 544 -40.09 -0.75 -26.17
CA GLU A 544 -38.78 -1.36 -26.43
C GLU A 544 -38.53 -1.54 -27.94
N GLN A 545 -39.53 -1.87 -28.70
CA GLN A 545 -39.39 -1.99 -30.14
C GLN A 545 -39.14 -0.63 -30.82
N LYS A 546 -39.80 0.42 -30.35
CA LYS A 546 -39.55 1.78 -30.81
C LYS A 546 -38.17 2.30 -30.40
N ASP A 547 -37.76 2.04 -29.16
CA ASP A 547 -36.43 2.37 -28.66
C ASP A 547 -35.35 1.64 -29.49
N TYR A 548 -35.55 0.36 -29.81
CA TYR A 548 -34.62 -0.42 -30.62
C TYR A 548 -34.44 0.12 -32.04
N GLU A 549 -35.48 0.67 -32.67
CA GLU A 549 -35.44 1.26 -34.01
C GLU A 549 -34.72 2.62 -34.02
N THR A 550 -34.74 3.40 -32.93
CA THR A 550 -34.22 4.75 -32.88
C THR A 550 -32.90 4.91 -32.17
N ILE A 551 -32.50 3.96 -31.31
CA ILE A 551 -31.36 4.08 -30.41
C ILE A 551 -30.02 4.16 -31.15
N GLU A 552 -29.87 3.45 -32.28
CA GLU A 552 -28.66 3.53 -33.13
C GLU A 552 -28.46 4.92 -33.73
N GLU A 553 -29.55 5.57 -34.13
CA GLU A 553 -29.52 6.93 -34.70
C GLU A 553 -29.22 7.98 -33.61
N GLU A 554 -29.72 7.77 -32.39
CA GLU A 554 -29.42 8.61 -31.22
C GLU A 554 -27.98 8.49 -30.76
N ILE A 555 -27.43 7.27 -30.73
CA ILE A 555 -26.02 7.00 -30.45
C ILE A 555 -25.12 7.71 -31.47
N GLY A 556 -25.44 7.59 -32.78
CA GLY A 556 -24.69 8.26 -33.83
C GLY A 556 -24.67 9.79 -33.70
N LYS A 557 -25.79 10.40 -33.32
CA LYS A 557 -25.86 11.85 -33.07
C LYS A 557 -25.05 12.31 -31.87
N LEU A 558 -25.00 11.51 -30.80
CA LEU A 558 -24.19 11.78 -29.61
C LEU A 558 -22.69 11.64 -29.93
N GLU A 559 -22.31 10.63 -30.72
CA GLU A 559 -20.91 10.45 -31.17
C GLU A 559 -20.45 11.64 -32.06
N GLU A 560 -21.29 12.10 -33.00
CA GLU A 560 -20.99 13.28 -33.82
C GLU A 560 -20.84 14.55 -32.98
N LYS A 561 -21.72 14.72 -31.96
CA LYS A 561 -21.64 15.86 -31.05
C LYS A 561 -20.36 15.85 -30.22
N ILE A 562 -19.92 14.71 -29.72
CA ILE A 562 -18.66 14.58 -29.00
C ILE A 562 -17.46 14.90 -29.89
N GLU A 563 -17.49 14.46 -31.15
CA GLU A 563 -16.43 14.79 -32.13
C GLU A 563 -16.37 16.29 -32.47
N GLU A 564 -17.53 16.96 -32.54
CA GLU A 564 -17.59 18.41 -32.71
C GLU A 564 -17.06 19.17 -31.50
N LEU A 565 -17.40 18.72 -30.26
CA LEU A 565 -16.90 19.32 -29.02
C LEU A 565 -15.38 19.15 -28.90
N ASP A 566 -14.82 18.03 -29.37
CA ASP A 566 -13.37 17.82 -29.41
C ASP A 566 -12.67 18.76 -30.37
N LYS A 567 -13.25 18.99 -31.57
CA LYS A 567 -12.72 19.97 -32.53
C LYS A 567 -12.75 21.40 -31.97
N LEU A 568 -13.86 21.77 -31.33
CA LEU A 568 -14.01 23.09 -30.71
C LEU A 568 -13.05 23.28 -29.51
N SER A 569 -12.76 22.25 -28.78
CA SER A 569 -11.79 22.28 -27.68
C SER A 569 -10.36 22.51 -28.17
N ILE A 570 -9.99 21.93 -29.30
CA ILE A 570 -8.69 22.17 -29.95
C ILE A 570 -8.58 23.60 -30.49
N GLU A 571 -9.64 24.11 -31.10
CA GLU A 571 -9.67 25.47 -31.63
C GLU A 571 -9.60 26.54 -30.53
N ASN A 572 -10.21 26.27 -29.37
CA ASN A 572 -10.27 27.19 -28.23
C ASN A 572 -9.22 26.90 -27.15
N ALA A 573 -8.14 26.19 -27.45
CA ALA A 573 -7.11 25.76 -26.49
C ALA A 573 -6.44 26.88 -25.68
N ARG A 574 -6.63 28.14 -26.02
CA ARG A 574 -6.09 29.33 -25.31
C ARG A 574 -7.10 30.03 -24.41
N ASP A 575 -8.38 29.66 -24.46
CA ASP A 575 -9.43 30.23 -23.61
C ASP A 575 -9.88 29.24 -22.55
N PHE A 576 -9.32 29.41 -21.33
CA PHE A 576 -9.53 28.50 -20.22
C PHE A 576 -11.01 28.40 -19.79
N ILE A 577 -11.76 29.52 -19.82
CA ILE A 577 -13.17 29.52 -19.40
C ILE A 577 -14.01 28.73 -20.40
N ARG A 578 -13.78 28.98 -21.70
CA ARG A 578 -14.50 28.29 -22.78
C ARG A 578 -14.14 26.79 -22.84
N LEU A 579 -12.91 26.45 -22.54
CA LEU A 579 -12.43 25.06 -22.49
C LEU A 579 -13.12 24.27 -21.36
N GLN A 580 -13.34 24.90 -20.22
CA GLN A 580 -14.04 24.29 -19.09
C GLN A 580 -15.54 24.06 -19.37
N GLU A 581 -16.19 24.99 -20.08
CA GLU A 581 -17.58 24.82 -20.55
C GLU A 581 -17.72 23.67 -21.56
N LEU A 582 -16.83 23.62 -22.54
CA LEU A 582 -16.82 22.59 -23.59
C LEU A 582 -16.53 21.20 -22.97
N GLN A 583 -15.67 21.14 -21.98
CA GLN A 583 -15.35 19.89 -21.27
C GLN A 583 -16.56 19.38 -20.49
N LYS A 584 -17.30 20.26 -19.82
CA LYS A 584 -18.54 19.90 -19.13
C LYS A 584 -19.63 19.42 -20.09
N GLU A 585 -19.82 20.10 -21.22
CA GLU A 585 -20.77 19.68 -22.27
C GLU A 585 -20.38 18.31 -22.85
N LYS A 586 -19.07 18.03 -22.95
CA LYS A 586 -18.56 16.75 -23.43
C LYS A 586 -18.83 15.64 -22.42
N GLU A 587 -18.56 15.85 -21.12
CA GLU A 587 -18.84 14.88 -20.06
C GLU A 587 -20.34 14.54 -19.97
N GLU A 588 -21.22 15.54 -20.12
CA GLU A 588 -22.67 15.32 -20.18
C GLU A 588 -23.08 14.48 -21.42
N ALA A 589 -22.48 14.74 -22.58
CA ALA A 589 -22.73 13.97 -23.78
C ALA A 589 -22.19 12.53 -23.70
N GLU A 590 -21.02 12.32 -23.11
CA GLU A 590 -20.43 11.00 -22.86
C GLU A 590 -21.28 10.20 -21.87
N GLY A 591 -21.81 10.83 -20.82
CA GLY A 591 -22.73 10.19 -19.86
C GLY A 591 -24.01 9.70 -20.55
N LEU A 592 -24.64 10.54 -21.37
CA LEU A 592 -25.82 10.16 -22.16
C LEU A 592 -25.51 9.05 -23.18
N LEU A 593 -24.34 9.08 -23.79
CA LEU A 593 -23.89 8.05 -24.73
C LEU A 593 -23.75 6.68 -24.02
N SER A 594 -23.20 6.65 -22.80
CA SER A 594 -23.06 5.44 -22.00
C SER A 594 -24.44 4.83 -21.66
N GLU A 595 -25.39 5.65 -21.20
CA GLU A 595 -26.77 5.19 -20.90
C GLU A 595 -27.46 4.62 -22.17
N LYS A 596 -27.23 5.23 -23.33
CA LYS A 596 -27.82 4.74 -24.58
C LYS A 596 -27.17 3.44 -25.05
N TRP A 597 -25.88 3.26 -24.84
CA TRP A 597 -25.18 2.00 -25.12
C TRP A 597 -25.65 0.85 -24.23
N GLU A 598 -25.81 1.07 -22.92
CA GLU A 598 -26.38 0.06 -22.00
C GLU A 598 -27.79 -0.34 -22.40
N ARG A 599 -28.60 0.66 -22.81
CA ARG A 599 -29.95 0.41 -23.27
C ARG A 599 -29.99 -0.37 -24.59
N TRP A 600 -29.11 -0.06 -25.51
CA TRP A 600 -28.96 -0.77 -26.78
C TRP A 600 -28.51 -2.23 -26.58
N GLU A 601 -27.57 -2.48 -25.68
CA GLU A 601 -27.10 -3.83 -25.34
C GLU A 601 -28.23 -4.69 -24.77
N TYR A 602 -29.01 -4.14 -23.84
CA TYR A 602 -30.20 -4.80 -23.29
C TYR A 602 -31.22 -5.16 -24.39
N LEU A 603 -31.52 -4.21 -25.29
CA LEU A 603 -32.50 -4.41 -26.35
C LEU A 603 -32.01 -5.39 -27.42
N SER A 604 -30.71 -5.39 -27.69
CA SER A 604 -30.06 -6.32 -28.63
C SER A 604 -30.06 -7.75 -28.08
N ASP A 605 -29.72 -7.94 -26.79
CA ASP A 605 -29.81 -9.25 -26.12
C ASP A 605 -31.26 -9.77 -26.10
N LEU A 606 -32.22 -8.89 -25.81
CA LEU A 606 -33.64 -9.23 -25.83
C LEU A 606 -34.11 -9.64 -27.22
N ALA A 607 -33.66 -8.95 -28.27
CA ALA A 607 -33.97 -9.28 -29.67
C ALA A 607 -33.40 -10.66 -30.05
N GLU A 608 -32.16 -10.94 -29.69
CA GLU A 608 -31.50 -12.22 -29.96
C GLU A 608 -32.18 -13.39 -29.23
N ARG A 609 -32.60 -13.19 -27.99
CA ARG A 609 -33.34 -14.21 -27.21
C ARG A 609 -34.74 -14.49 -27.78
N ILE A 610 -35.39 -13.45 -28.32
CA ILE A 610 -36.69 -13.60 -29.01
C ILE A 610 -36.49 -14.38 -30.32
N GLU A 611 -35.40 -14.09 -31.08
CA GLU A 611 -35.07 -14.76 -32.34
C GLU A 611 -34.71 -16.24 -32.10
N LYS A 612 -34.06 -16.56 -30.99
CA LYS A 612 -33.74 -17.93 -30.54
C LYS A 612 -34.96 -18.69 -29.99
N GLY A 613 -36.10 -18.03 -29.83
CA GLY A 613 -37.35 -18.65 -29.35
C GLY A 613 -37.35 -19.00 -27.88
N GLU A 614 -36.58 -18.28 -27.05
CA GLU A 614 -36.58 -18.46 -25.61
C GLU A 614 -37.94 -18.05 -25.00
N LYS A 615 -38.33 -18.73 -23.95
CA LYS A 615 -39.54 -18.46 -23.21
C LYS A 615 -39.25 -17.60 -21.98
N ALA A 616 -40.17 -16.70 -21.59
CA ALA A 616 -40.02 -15.77 -20.47
C ALA A 616 -40.05 -16.50 -19.11
#